data_92097c5c8b4e68636998d355aa6a2bd3
#
_entry.id   92097c5c8b4e68636998d355aa6a2bd3
#
_cell.length_a   1.000
_cell.length_b   1.000
_cell.length_c   1.000
_cell.angle_alpha   90.00
_cell.angle_beta   90.00
_cell.angle_gamma   90.00
#
_symmetry.space_group_name_H-M   'P 1'
#
loop_
_entity.id
_entity.type
_entity.pdbx_description
1 polymer ?
#
loop_
_entity_poly.entity_id
_entity_poly.type
_entity_poly.pdbx_seq_one_letter_code
_entity_poly.pdbx_strand_id
1 'polypeptide(L)'
;MRIYKNLQILSLIYHNYFNKRVKRLAGKLIPYKKSTFILHKTAKVLLQGNLITNANCIKNNGRSTSIRLDKNAIIKVNGSFSLYYDCDIIIFENAELELGSGFFNSNVKIRCKNNIKIGQNVAISHDVTIMDSDAHNIKYEGYQMTKQIIIGNNVWIGSRALILKGVNIGNGAIIAAGSVVTKDVPMNSMVAGIPARVIKENLNWSP
;
A
#
# COMPACT_ATOMS: atom_id res chain seq x y z
N MET A 1 2.52 13.59 24.80
CA MET A 1 3.86 13.02 25.12
C MET A 1 3.98 11.49 24.96
N ARG A 2 3.01 10.77 24.40
CA ARG A 2 3.07 9.30 24.18
C ARG A 2 3.65 8.86 22.81
N ILE A 3 3.77 9.75 21.85
CA ILE A 3 4.13 9.44 20.45
C ILE A 3 5.59 8.98 20.31
N TYR A 4 6.51 9.48 21.14
CA TYR A 4 7.95 9.21 20.99
C TYR A 4 8.43 7.88 21.61
N LYS A 5 7.68 7.25 22.50
CA LYS A 5 8.13 6.03 23.23
C LYS A 5 8.39 4.81 22.35
N ASN A 6 7.79 4.74 21.16
CA ASN A 6 7.90 3.60 20.25
C ASN A 6 8.66 3.93 18.95
N LEU A 7 9.25 5.11 18.84
CA LEU A 7 10.02 5.51 17.67
C LEU A 7 11.36 4.77 17.62
N GLN A 8 11.74 4.26 16.45
CA GLN A 8 13.09 3.72 16.20
C GLN A 8 14.05 4.86 15.86
N ILE A 9 14.55 5.56 16.86
CA ILE A 9 15.36 6.79 16.66
C ILE A 9 16.60 6.53 15.78
N LEU A 10 17.36 5.48 16.03
CA LEU A 10 18.54 5.14 15.21
C LEU A 10 18.17 4.83 13.77
N SER A 11 17.10 4.07 13.55
CA SER A 11 16.59 3.76 12.21
C SER A 11 16.07 5.03 11.51
N LEU A 12 15.37 5.90 12.21
CA LEU A 12 14.93 7.19 11.68
C LEU A 12 16.11 8.04 11.22
N ILE A 13 17.14 8.20 12.03
CA ILE A 13 18.34 8.96 11.69
C ILE A 13 19.04 8.30 10.49
N TYR A 14 19.30 7.00 10.57
CA TYR A 14 19.97 6.27 9.51
C TYR A 14 19.25 6.42 8.16
N HIS A 15 17.97 6.10 8.08
CA HIS A 15 17.25 6.13 6.81
C HIS A 15 17.09 7.54 6.26
N ASN A 16 16.90 8.55 7.09
CA ASN A 16 16.69 9.91 6.60
C ASN A 16 17.97 10.69 6.26
N TYR A 17 19.12 10.30 6.78
CA TYR A 17 20.36 11.10 6.63
C TYR A 17 21.52 10.31 6.02
N PHE A 18 21.58 8.99 6.20
CA PHE A 18 22.71 8.18 5.77
C PHE A 18 22.37 7.14 4.68
N ASN A 19 21.12 6.72 4.58
CA ASN A 19 20.72 5.72 3.60
C ASN A 19 20.53 6.35 2.22
N LYS A 20 21.52 6.17 1.33
CA LYS A 20 21.51 6.69 -0.06
C LYS A 20 20.30 6.25 -0.92
N ARG A 21 19.59 5.20 -0.51
CA ARG A 21 18.38 4.70 -1.19
C ARG A 21 17.16 5.56 -0.88
N VAL A 22 17.16 6.31 0.23
CA VAL A 22 16.06 7.18 0.65
C VAL A 22 16.35 8.61 0.22
N LYS A 23 15.59 9.08 -0.77
CA LYS A 23 15.66 10.45 -1.26
C LYS A 23 14.49 11.25 -0.69
N ARG A 24 14.77 12.18 0.19
CA ARG A 24 13.80 13.10 0.76
C ARG A 24 13.73 14.35 -0.10
N LEU A 25 12.56 14.68 -0.59
CA LEU A 25 12.27 15.98 -1.21
C LEU A 25 11.70 16.95 -0.17
N ALA A 26 10.63 16.53 0.54
CA ALA A 26 10.01 17.29 1.64
C ALA A 26 9.65 16.40 2.82
N GLY A 27 9.38 15.11 2.60
CA GLY A 27 8.93 14.15 3.61
C GLY A 27 10.04 13.43 4.37
N LYS A 28 9.64 12.58 5.30
CA LYS A 28 10.52 11.73 6.13
C LYS A 28 10.02 10.29 6.19
N LEU A 29 10.94 9.34 6.35
CA LEU A 29 10.63 8.00 6.78
C LEU A 29 10.60 7.99 8.32
N ILE A 30 9.46 7.61 8.90
CA ILE A 30 9.23 7.64 10.35
C ILE A 30 8.94 6.22 10.83
N PRO A 31 9.98 5.43 11.17
CA PRO A 31 9.82 4.06 11.63
C PRO A 31 9.50 3.99 13.11
N TYR A 32 8.40 3.34 13.46
CA TYR A 32 8.14 2.91 14.83
C TYR A 32 8.77 1.53 15.09
N LYS A 33 8.84 1.12 16.36
CA LYS A 33 9.43 -0.17 16.77
C LYS A 33 8.88 -1.33 15.94
N LYS A 34 9.77 -2.25 15.54
CA LYS A 34 9.47 -3.39 14.68
C LYS A 34 9.11 -3.03 13.23
N SER A 35 9.54 -1.86 12.76
CA SER A 35 9.63 -1.59 11.32
C SER A 35 10.88 -2.24 10.76
N THR A 36 10.76 -3.00 9.69
CA THR A 36 11.87 -3.69 9.02
C THR A 36 11.94 -3.24 7.55
N PHE A 37 13.15 -2.91 7.11
CA PHE A 37 13.41 -2.47 5.73
C PHE A 37 14.47 -3.37 5.10
N ILE A 38 14.09 -4.07 4.03
CA ILE A 38 14.96 -4.91 3.22
C ILE A 38 15.08 -4.25 1.85
N LEU A 39 16.13 -3.46 1.65
CA LEU A 39 16.29 -2.63 0.46
C LEU A 39 17.48 -3.11 -0.36
N HIS A 40 17.24 -3.56 -1.60
CA HIS A 40 18.32 -3.84 -2.54
C HIS A 40 19.18 -2.58 -2.78
N LYS A 41 20.46 -2.75 -3.14
CA LYS A 41 21.41 -1.63 -3.33
C LYS A 41 20.96 -0.60 -4.37
N THR A 42 20.17 -1.02 -5.38
CA THR A 42 19.65 -0.16 -6.45
C THR A 42 18.22 0.33 -6.22
N ALA A 43 17.54 -0.14 -5.15
CA ALA A 43 16.19 0.28 -4.81
C ALA A 43 16.12 1.77 -4.42
N LYS A 44 14.97 2.39 -4.61
CA LYS A 44 14.76 3.81 -4.28
C LYS A 44 13.50 4.03 -3.47
N VAL A 45 13.61 4.86 -2.45
CA VAL A 45 12.49 5.39 -1.65
C VAL A 45 12.45 6.89 -1.86
N LEU A 46 11.40 7.42 -2.49
CA LEU A 46 11.25 8.83 -2.85
C LEU A 46 10.14 9.46 -2.01
N LEU A 47 10.48 10.44 -1.18
CA LEU A 47 9.59 11.00 -0.17
C LEU A 47 9.30 12.49 -0.43
N GLN A 48 8.14 12.80 -0.98
CA GLN A 48 7.55 14.14 -0.94
C GLN A 48 6.72 14.33 0.33
N GLY A 49 6.05 13.30 0.81
CA GLY A 49 5.35 13.23 2.08
C GLY A 49 5.97 12.25 3.07
N ASN A 50 5.39 12.14 4.26
CA ASN A 50 5.89 11.25 5.29
C ASN A 50 5.44 9.81 5.06
N LEU A 51 6.36 8.86 5.15
CA LEU A 51 6.05 7.44 5.27
C LEU A 51 6.22 7.00 6.72
N ILE A 52 5.11 6.71 7.38
CA ILE A 52 5.08 6.28 8.78
C ILE A 52 4.88 4.76 8.80
N THR A 53 5.78 4.02 9.44
CA THR A 53 5.71 2.55 9.43
C THR A 53 5.55 1.99 10.83
N ASN A 54 4.77 0.92 10.92
CA ASN A 54 4.33 0.29 12.16
C ASN A 54 3.65 1.27 13.13
N ALA A 55 2.89 2.22 12.56
CA ALA A 55 2.07 3.15 13.33
C ALA A 55 1.03 2.37 14.17
N ASN A 56 0.64 2.93 15.30
CA ASN A 56 -0.30 2.31 16.24
C ASN A 56 0.10 0.90 16.69
N CYS A 57 1.41 0.61 16.73
CA CYS A 57 1.88 -0.69 17.22
C CYS A 57 1.40 -0.95 18.64
N ILE A 58 0.80 -2.11 18.86
CA ILE A 58 0.39 -2.57 20.18
C ILE A 58 1.64 -3.03 20.94
N LYS A 59 1.76 -2.59 22.19
CA LYS A 59 2.87 -2.93 23.07
C LYS A 59 2.96 -4.47 23.23
N ASN A 60 4.13 -5.05 22.97
CA ASN A 60 4.42 -6.48 23.17
C ASN A 60 3.67 -7.50 22.29
N ASN A 61 3.02 -7.09 21.19
CA ASN A 61 2.30 -8.03 20.33
C ASN A 61 3.17 -8.88 19.37
N GLY A 62 4.46 -8.71 19.36
CA GLY A 62 5.37 -9.47 18.49
C GLY A 62 5.34 -9.07 17.01
N ARG A 63 4.32 -8.37 16.53
CA ARG A 63 4.06 -8.09 15.12
C ARG A 63 4.94 -6.97 14.55
N SER A 64 5.38 -7.13 13.32
CA SER A 64 6.26 -6.19 12.63
C SER A 64 5.70 -5.78 11.28
N THR A 65 5.93 -4.53 10.88
CA THR A 65 5.68 -4.09 9.50
C THR A 65 6.97 -4.20 8.71
N SER A 66 6.91 -4.90 7.57
CA SER A 66 8.04 -5.10 6.68
C SER A 66 7.84 -4.41 5.33
N ILE A 67 8.91 -3.81 4.82
CA ILE A 67 8.99 -3.24 3.48
C ILE A 67 10.22 -3.84 2.79
N ARG A 68 9.98 -4.63 1.75
CA ARG A 68 11.03 -5.20 0.91
C ARG A 68 10.97 -4.57 -0.50
N LEU A 69 12.10 -4.03 -0.92
CA LEU A 69 12.33 -3.51 -2.26
C LEU A 69 13.45 -4.33 -2.92
N ASP A 70 13.10 -5.03 -3.99
CA ASP A 70 14.05 -5.80 -4.79
C ASP A 70 14.86 -4.88 -5.73
N LYS A 71 15.63 -5.45 -6.65
CA LYS A 71 16.51 -4.72 -7.57
C LYS A 71 15.72 -3.70 -8.40
N ASN A 72 16.19 -2.45 -8.43
CA ASN A 72 15.57 -1.31 -9.12
C ASN A 72 14.10 -1.01 -8.71
N ALA A 73 13.59 -1.63 -7.67
CA ALA A 73 12.25 -1.35 -7.17
C ALA A 73 12.15 0.07 -6.60
N ILE A 74 11.00 0.71 -6.79
CA ILE A 74 10.77 2.09 -6.38
C ILE A 74 9.50 2.18 -5.53
N ILE A 75 9.60 2.87 -4.40
CA ILE A 75 8.41 3.37 -3.68
C ILE A 75 8.43 4.90 -3.72
N LYS A 76 7.32 5.51 -4.15
CA LYS A 76 7.09 6.95 -4.14
C LYS A 76 6.01 7.28 -3.12
N VAL A 77 6.22 8.29 -2.30
CA VAL A 77 5.25 8.76 -1.31
C VAL A 77 5.03 10.24 -1.53
N ASN A 78 3.90 10.59 -2.12
CA ASN A 78 3.59 11.95 -2.56
C ASN A 78 2.88 12.79 -1.48
N GLY A 79 2.17 12.14 -0.55
CA GLY A 79 1.54 12.75 0.62
C GLY A 79 1.94 12.00 1.89
N SER A 80 1.27 12.25 3.02
CA SER A 80 1.52 11.48 4.23
C SER A 80 0.79 10.16 4.20
N PHE A 81 1.53 9.06 4.34
CA PHE A 81 0.98 7.70 4.32
C PHE A 81 1.42 6.89 5.54
N SER A 82 0.46 6.29 6.24
CA SER A 82 0.72 5.49 7.45
C SER A 82 0.49 4.01 7.20
N LEU A 83 1.48 3.19 7.50
CA LEU A 83 1.34 1.74 7.58
C LEU A 83 1.20 1.36 9.05
N TYR A 84 0.07 0.77 9.42
CA TYR A 84 -0.11 0.31 10.79
C TYR A 84 0.67 -1.00 11.00
N TYR A 85 0.48 -1.66 12.12
CA TYR A 85 1.27 -2.85 12.45
C TYR A 85 0.94 -4.05 11.55
N ASP A 86 1.90 -4.96 11.40
CA ASP A 86 1.77 -6.23 10.68
C ASP A 86 1.57 -6.11 9.15
N CYS A 87 1.87 -4.95 8.57
CA CYS A 87 1.83 -4.80 7.12
C CYS A 87 3.04 -5.47 6.46
N ASP A 88 2.82 -6.11 5.29
CA ASP A 88 3.86 -6.78 4.53
C ASP A 88 3.86 -6.30 3.06
N ILE A 89 4.82 -5.43 2.75
CA ILE A 89 4.93 -4.74 1.48
C ILE A 89 6.13 -5.29 0.71
N ILE A 90 5.87 -5.92 -0.43
CA ILE A 90 6.92 -6.41 -1.33
C ILE A 90 6.78 -5.74 -2.69
N ILE A 91 7.84 -5.03 -3.08
CA ILE A 91 7.97 -4.42 -4.40
C ILE A 91 9.09 -5.18 -5.11
N PHE A 92 8.69 -5.96 -6.12
CA PHE A 92 9.58 -6.85 -6.86
C PHE A 92 10.50 -6.09 -7.81
N GLU A 93 11.42 -6.80 -8.45
CA GLU A 93 12.41 -6.22 -9.36
C GLU A 93 11.74 -5.36 -10.46
N ASN A 94 12.27 -4.15 -10.65
CA ASN A 94 11.82 -3.12 -11.61
C ASN A 94 10.37 -2.61 -11.40
N ALA A 95 9.70 -2.99 -10.32
CA ALA A 95 8.34 -2.56 -10.02
C ALA A 95 8.27 -1.22 -9.26
N GLU A 96 7.12 -0.57 -9.33
CA GLU A 96 6.88 0.71 -8.67
C GLU A 96 5.59 0.72 -7.88
N LEU A 97 5.66 1.14 -6.60
CA LEU A 97 4.52 1.47 -5.75
C LEU A 97 4.46 2.98 -5.53
N GLU A 98 3.35 3.61 -5.93
CA GLU A 98 3.08 5.02 -5.68
C GLU A 98 1.97 5.16 -4.63
N LEU A 99 2.27 5.93 -3.57
CA LEU A 99 1.36 6.23 -2.48
C LEU A 99 1.07 7.73 -2.44
N GLY A 100 -0.19 8.11 -2.54
CA GLY A 100 -0.67 9.47 -2.29
C GLY A 100 -0.70 9.79 -0.81
N SER A 101 -1.91 9.87 -0.22
CA SER A 101 -2.09 10.03 1.22
C SER A 101 -3.11 9.03 1.75
N GLY A 102 -3.03 8.71 3.05
CA GLY A 102 -3.96 7.78 3.68
C GLY A 102 -3.28 6.80 4.61
N PHE A 103 -3.87 5.62 4.74
CA PHE A 103 -3.30 4.60 5.60
C PHE A 103 -3.65 3.17 5.16
N PHE A 104 -2.77 2.26 5.50
CA PHE A 104 -3.04 0.83 5.59
C PHE A 104 -3.27 0.48 7.06
N ASN A 105 -4.39 -0.13 7.36
CA ASN A 105 -4.62 -0.70 8.67
C ASN A 105 -3.77 -1.98 8.85
N SER A 106 -3.94 -2.72 9.93
CA SER A 106 -3.07 -3.86 10.22
C SER A 106 -3.21 -5.00 9.19
N ASN A 107 -2.12 -5.74 9.01
CA ASN A 107 -2.02 -6.93 8.16
C ASN A 107 -2.39 -6.70 6.69
N VAL A 108 -2.15 -5.50 6.16
CA VAL A 108 -2.28 -5.23 4.73
C VAL A 108 -1.07 -5.81 3.99
N LYS A 109 -1.34 -6.52 2.89
CA LYS A 109 -0.32 -7.13 2.03
C LYS A 109 -0.31 -6.48 0.66
N ILE A 110 0.85 -5.98 0.24
CA ILE A 110 1.08 -5.49 -1.12
C ILE A 110 2.06 -6.41 -1.82
N ARG A 111 1.70 -6.86 -3.02
CA ARG A 111 2.54 -7.65 -3.91
C ARG A 111 2.62 -6.94 -5.26
N CYS A 112 3.60 -6.04 -5.39
CA CYS A 112 3.77 -5.19 -6.56
C CYS A 112 4.86 -5.76 -7.47
N LYS A 113 4.48 -6.35 -8.59
CA LYS A 113 5.39 -6.90 -9.61
C LYS A 113 5.51 -6.03 -10.86
N ASN A 114 4.63 -5.03 -11.02
CA ASN A 114 4.64 -4.10 -12.13
C ASN A 114 4.44 -2.67 -11.60
N ASN A 115 3.19 -2.27 -11.38
CA ASN A 115 2.88 -0.94 -10.91
C ASN A 115 1.57 -0.92 -10.12
N ILE A 116 1.61 -0.37 -8.90
CA ILE A 116 0.42 -0.11 -8.09
C ILE A 116 0.43 1.37 -7.71
N LYS A 117 -0.65 2.08 -8.07
CA LYS A 117 -0.84 3.48 -7.75
C LYS A 117 -2.03 3.66 -6.81
N ILE A 118 -1.80 4.35 -5.69
CA ILE A 118 -2.81 4.66 -4.67
C ILE A 118 -2.89 6.18 -4.53
N GLY A 119 -4.08 6.73 -4.68
CA GLY A 119 -4.36 8.16 -4.68
C GLY A 119 -4.32 8.81 -3.30
N GLN A 120 -5.02 9.94 -3.18
CA GLN A 120 -5.08 10.74 -1.96
C GLN A 120 -6.26 10.31 -1.09
N ASN A 121 -6.13 10.46 0.24
CA ASN A 121 -7.18 10.17 1.23
C ASN A 121 -7.74 8.75 1.14
N VAL A 122 -6.87 7.76 0.95
CA VAL A 122 -7.27 6.36 0.81
C VAL A 122 -7.23 5.65 2.15
N ALA A 123 -8.35 5.00 2.51
CA ALA A 123 -8.47 4.20 3.72
C ALA A 123 -8.51 2.71 3.37
N ILE A 124 -7.47 1.96 3.73
CA ILE A 124 -7.40 0.51 3.51
C ILE A 124 -7.48 -0.18 4.86
N SER A 125 -8.56 -0.98 5.02
CA SER A 125 -8.87 -1.67 6.27
C SER A 125 -7.97 -2.89 6.52
N HIS A 126 -8.26 -3.63 7.60
CA HIS A 126 -7.47 -4.80 8.02
C HIS A 126 -7.50 -5.95 7.02
N ASP A 127 -6.41 -6.71 6.95
CA ASP A 127 -6.31 -7.98 6.21
C ASP A 127 -6.53 -7.83 4.69
N VAL A 128 -6.41 -6.64 4.13
CA VAL A 128 -6.55 -6.41 2.69
C VAL A 128 -5.29 -6.89 1.95
N THR A 129 -5.50 -7.53 0.80
CA THR A 129 -4.41 -7.90 -0.12
C THR A 129 -4.60 -7.21 -1.46
N ILE A 130 -3.52 -6.58 -1.97
CA ILE A 130 -3.48 -5.95 -3.29
C ILE A 130 -2.32 -6.57 -4.06
N MET A 131 -2.62 -7.16 -5.23
CA MET A 131 -1.62 -7.84 -6.05
C MET A 131 -1.83 -7.58 -7.55
N ASP A 132 -0.82 -7.08 -8.22
CA ASP A 132 -0.86 -6.73 -9.65
C ASP A 132 -0.36 -7.87 -10.56
N SER A 133 -0.29 -9.10 -10.04
CA SER A 133 0.29 -10.25 -10.73
C SER A 133 -0.35 -11.55 -10.26
N ASP A 134 -0.46 -12.52 -11.19
CA ASP A 134 -0.78 -13.92 -10.86
C ASP A 134 0.44 -14.71 -10.34
N ALA A 135 1.61 -14.10 -10.29
CA ALA A 135 2.90 -14.70 -9.92
C ALA A 135 3.42 -15.79 -10.87
N HIS A 136 2.55 -16.47 -11.61
CA HIS A 136 2.88 -17.55 -12.53
C HIS A 136 2.42 -17.25 -13.95
N ASN A 137 3.13 -17.79 -14.95
CA ASN A 137 2.74 -17.70 -16.35
C ASN A 137 1.65 -18.75 -16.66
N ILE A 138 0.57 -18.30 -17.28
CA ILE A 138 -0.49 -19.15 -17.82
C ILE A 138 -0.44 -19.03 -19.33
N LYS A 139 -0.47 -20.17 -20.05
CA LYS A 139 -0.34 -20.18 -21.52
C LYS A 139 -1.71 -20.11 -22.20
N TYR A 140 -2.15 -18.89 -22.55
CA TYR A 140 -3.26 -18.66 -23.48
C TYR A 140 -3.05 -17.32 -24.21
N GLU A 141 -3.68 -17.16 -25.35
CA GLU A 141 -3.57 -15.95 -26.18
C GLU A 141 -4.03 -14.70 -25.39
N GLY A 142 -3.24 -13.63 -25.45
CA GLY A 142 -3.54 -12.37 -24.76
C GLY A 142 -3.28 -12.37 -23.27
N TYR A 143 -2.75 -13.46 -22.68
CA TYR A 143 -2.43 -13.49 -21.26
C TYR A 143 -1.32 -12.50 -20.90
N GLN A 144 -1.55 -11.77 -19.82
CA GLN A 144 -0.55 -10.90 -19.17
C GLN A 144 -0.44 -11.28 -17.70
N MET A 145 0.74 -11.75 -17.29
CA MET A 145 1.01 -12.14 -15.90
C MET A 145 0.83 -10.98 -14.93
N THR A 146 1.16 -9.76 -15.36
CA THR A 146 1.04 -8.53 -14.56
C THR A 146 0.19 -7.51 -15.28
N LYS A 147 -0.65 -6.78 -14.54
CA LYS A 147 -1.38 -5.59 -15.01
C LYS A 147 -1.43 -4.56 -13.90
N GLN A 148 -1.17 -3.30 -14.24
CA GLN A 148 -1.23 -2.18 -13.29
C GLN A 148 -2.54 -2.16 -12.50
N ILE A 149 -2.46 -1.76 -11.22
CA ILE A 149 -3.63 -1.42 -10.40
C ILE A 149 -3.60 0.08 -10.13
N ILE A 150 -4.75 0.73 -10.31
CA ILE A 150 -4.94 2.14 -9.98
C ILE A 150 -6.08 2.25 -8.97
N ILE A 151 -5.78 2.85 -7.81
CA ILE A 151 -6.78 3.20 -6.79
C ILE A 151 -6.86 4.72 -6.75
N GLY A 152 -8.04 5.24 -7.04
CA GLY A 152 -8.32 6.67 -7.09
C GLY A 152 -8.23 7.35 -5.73
N ASN A 153 -8.66 8.60 -5.70
CA ASN A 153 -8.71 9.40 -4.48
C ASN A 153 -9.96 9.10 -3.67
N ASN A 154 -9.88 9.30 -2.35
CA ASN A 154 -11.02 9.13 -1.45
C ASN A 154 -11.67 7.74 -1.56
N VAL A 155 -10.86 6.69 -1.67
CA VAL A 155 -11.32 5.29 -1.78
C VAL A 155 -11.27 4.62 -0.41
N TRP A 156 -12.32 3.89 -0.07
CA TRP A 156 -12.35 3.02 1.10
C TRP A 156 -12.36 1.56 0.70
N ILE A 157 -11.37 0.79 1.17
CA ILE A 157 -11.30 -0.66 0.97
C ILE A 157 -11.57 -1.35 2.30
N GLY A 158 -12.69 -2.06 2.35
CA GLY A 158 -13.15 -2.83 3.52
C GLY A 158 -12.25 -4.01 3.84
N SER A 159 -12.33 -4.45 5.10
CA SER A 159 -11.48 -5.53 5.64
C SER A 159 -11.58 -6.83 4.83
N ARG A 160 -10.46 -7.53 4.68
CA ARG A 160 -10.33 -8.81 3.96
C ARG A 160 -10.69 -8.74 2.48
N ALA A 161 -10.71 -7.56 1.89
CA ALA A 161 -10.87 -7.43 0.44
C ALA A 161 -9.60 -7.88 -0.29
N LEU A 162 -9.79 -8.43 -1.49
CA LEU A 162 -8.71 -8.82 -2.41
C LEU A 162 -8.84 -8.02 -3.70
N ILE A 163 -7.82 -7.22 -4.03
CA ILE A 163 -7.75 -6.44 -5.25
C ILE A 163 -6.76 -7.11 -6.20
N LEU A 164 -7.24 -7.52 -7.37
CA LEU A 164 -6.44 -8.25 -8.35
C LEU A 164 -5.93 -7.35 -9.48
N LYS A 165 -4.97 -7.87 -10.21
CA LYS A 165 -4.29 -7.19 -11.32
C LYS A 165 -5.24 -6.57 -12.34
N GLY A 166 -4.88 -5.41 -12.88
CA GLY A 166 -5.59 -4.74 -13.97
C GLY A 166 -6.82 -3.95 -13.54
N VAL A 167 -7.10 -3.84 -12.25
CA VAL A 167 -8.29 -3.14 -11.74
C VAL A 167 -8.02 -1.64 -11.58
N ASN A 168 -8.94 -0.81 -12.09
CA ASN A 168 -9.04 0.61 -11.81
C ASN A 168 -10.21 0.86 -10.85
N ILE A 169 -9.92 1.41 -9.67
CA ILE A 169 -10.93 1.81 -8.68
C ILE A 169 -11.11 3.33 -8.78
N GLY A 170 -12.30 3.75 -9.17
CA GLY A 170 -12.66 5.17 -9.34
C GLY A 170 -12.65 5.95 -8.03
N ASN A 171 -12.52 7.27 -8.14
CA ASN A 171 -12.54 8.18 -6.99
C ASN A 171 -13.83 8.00 -6.17
N GLY A 172 -13.73 8.09 -4.84
CA GLY A 172 -14.88 7.98 -3.94
C GLY A 172 -15.50 6.58 -3.85
N ALA A 173 -14.90 5.57 -4.47
CA ALA A 173 -15.44 4.21 -4.44
C ALA A 173 -15.26 3.53 -3.08
N ILE A 174 -16.15 2.61 -2.79
CA ILE A 174 -16.13 1.77 -1.59
C ILE A 174 -16.07 0.29 -2.01
N ILE A 175 -15.11 -0.42 -1.49
CA ILE A 175 -15.02 -1.88 -1.62
C ILE A 175 -15.53 -2.49 -0.31
N ALA A 176 -16.62 -3.21 -0.35
CA ALA A 176 -17.17 -3.87 0.84
C ALA A 176 -16.22 -4.95 1.38
N ALA A 177 -16.31 -5.20 2.68
CA ALA A 177 -15.48 -6.21 3.33
C ALA A 177 -15.62 -7.59 2.70
N GLY A 178 -14.53 -8.36 2.60
CA GLY A 178 -14.48 -9.69 2.03
C GLY A 178 -14.67 -9.77 0.51
N SER A 179 -14.69 -8.67 -0.20
CA SER A 179 -14.91 -8.64 -1.66
C SER A 179 -13.65 -9.05 -2.43
N VAL A 180 -13.83 -9.74 -3.56
CA VAL A 180 -12.77 -10.03 -4.54
C VAL A 180 -13.01 -9.20 -5.80
N VAL A 181 -12.19 -8.16 -5.98
CA VAL A 181 -12.31 -7.20 -7.07
C VAL A 181 -11.46 -7.67 -8.26
N THR A 182 -12.13 -7.99 -9.37
CA THR A 182 -11.53 -8.54 -10.60
C THR A 182 -11.81 -7.67 -11.82
N LYS A 183 -12.58 -6.59 -11.68
CA LYS A 183 -12.97 -5.64 -12.73
C LYS A 183 -12.93 -4.23 -12.18
N ASP A 184 -12.91 -3.25 -13.06
CA ASP A 184 -12.94 -1.84 -12.71
C ASP A 184 -14.17 -1.50 -11.86
N VAL A 185 -13.97 -0.55 -10.95
CA VAL A 185 -14.99 -0.06 -10.03
C VAL A 185 -15.31 1.39 -10.39
N PRO A 186 -16.57 1.72 -10.72
CA PRO A 186 -16.95 3.09 -11.04
C PRO A 186 -16.71 4.05 -9.87
N MET A 187 -16.50 5.33 -10.20
CA MET A 187 -16.40 6.38 -9.18
C MET A 187 -17.69 6.47 -8.36
N ASN A 188 -17.56 6.87 -7.09
CA ASN A 188 -18.68 7.08 -6.17
C ASN A 188 -19.65 5.88 -6.09
N SER A 189 -19.13 4.66 -6.24
CA SER A 189 -19.92 3.42 -6.17
C SER A 189 -19.42 2.49 -5.07
N MET A 190 -20.30 1.61 -4.61
CA MET A 190 -19.97 0.51 -3.72
C MET A 190 -20.05 -0.81 -4.47
N VAL A 191 -19.01 -1.63 -4.33
CA VAL A 191 -18.98 -3.00 -4.84
C VAL A 191 -18.89 -4.00 -3.71
N ALA A 192 -19.51 -5.17 -3.87
CA ALA A 192 -19.48 -6.26 -2.91
C ALA A 192 -19.50 -7.63 -3.59
N GLY A 193 -19.00 -8.66 -2.91
CA GLY A 193 -19.13 -10.06 -3.29
C GLY A 193 -17.88 -10.67 -3.92
N ILE A 194 -17.98 -11.94 -4.31
CA ILE A 194 -16.94 -12.77 -4.94
C ILE A 194 -17.53 -13.44 -6.21
N PRO A 195 -17.20 -12.91 -7.40
CA PRO A 195 -16.49 -11.67 -7.68
C PRO A 195 -17.34 -10.43 -7.34
N ALA A 196 -16.68 -9.31 -7.02
CA ALA A 196 -17.35 -8.07 -6.64
C ALA A 196 -18.20 -7.49 -7.78
N ARG A 197 -19.39 -6.98 -7.44
CA ARG A 197 -20.34 -6.31 -8.35
C ARG A 197 -20.81 -5.01 -7.72
N VAL A 198 -21.15 -4.04 -8.54
CA VAL A 198 -21.76 -2.78 -8.08
C VAL A 198 -23.09 -3.09 -7.39
N ILE A 199 -23.22 -2.65 -6.14
CA ILE A 199 -24.43 -2.80 -5.33
C ILE A 199 -25.09 -1.46 -5.01
N LYS A 200 -24.35 -0.34 -5.14
CA LYS A 200 -24.86 1.00 -4.94
C LYS A 200 -24.01 2.01 -5.70
N GLU A 201 -24.63 3.07 -6.19
CA GLU A 201 -24.01 4.17 -6.93
C GLU A 201 -24.33 5.52 -6.27
N ASN A 202 -23.64 6.57 -6.72
CA ASN A 202 -23.83 7.95 -6.24
C ASN A 202 -23.63 8.10 -4.73
N LEU A 203 -22.57 7.46 -4.20
CA LEU A 203 -22.22 7.51 -2.79
C LEU A 203 -21.21 8.60 -2.51
N ASN A 204 -21.32 9.17 -1.32
CA ASN A 204 -20.26 9.94 -0.68
C ASN A 204 -19.91 9.28 0.66
N TRP A 205 -18.62 9.18 0.97
CA TRP A 205 -18.14 8.77 2.28
C TRP A 205 -17.01 9.71 2.74
N SER A 206 -16.80 9.79 4.02
CA SER A 206 -15.66 10.47 4.63
C SER A 206 -15.03 9.55 5.69
N PRO A 207 -13.70 9.60 5.88
CA PRO A 207 -13.02 8.87 6.93
C PRO A 207 -13.33 9.37 8.34
#